data_abce8a91211f57ab4415ee66e414aa64
#
_entry.id   abce8a91211f57ab4415ee66e414aa64
#
_cell.length_a   1.000
_cell.length_b   1.000
_cell.length_c   1.000
_cell.angle_alpha   90.00
_cell.angle_beta   90.00
_cell.angle_gamma   90.00
#
_symmetry.space_group_name_H-M   'P 1'
#
loop_
_entity.id
_entity.type
_entity.pdbx_description
1 polymer ?
#
loop_
_entity_poly.entity_id
_entity_poly.type
_entity_poly.pdbx_seq_one_letter_code
_entity_poly.pdbx_strand_id
1 'polypeptide(L)'
;MMKLHKRIFMLFMALFVATLVGCASTQQHESASQYIDDAVITTKVKAALFNDPDLSAAEINVETYQGEVQLSGFVSSPNQISEAVQIARNVEGVRKVKNSLLVK
;
A
#
# COMPACT_ATOMS: atom_id res chain seq x y z
N MET A 1 -0.98 -25.09 -39.57
CA MET A 1 -0.18 -24.09 -38.85
C MET A 1 -1.02 -23.25 -37.89
N MET A 2 -2.15 -22.75 -38.30
CA MET A 2 -3.01 -21.95 -37.41
C MET A 2 -3.53 -22.71 -36.18
N LYS A 3 -3.75 -24.02 -36.33
CA LYS A 3 -4.22 -24.83 -35.22
C LYS A 3 -3.19 -25.04 -34.12
N LEU A 4 -1.90 -25.03 -34.48
CA LEU A 4 -0.82 -25.19 -33.53
C LEU A 4 -0.66 -23.94 -32.67
N HIS A 5 -0.75 -22.77 -33.27
CA HIS A 5 -0.67 -21.51 -32.53
C HIS A 5 -1.82 -21.33 -31.52
N LYS A 6 -3.02 -21.73 -31.89
CA LYS A 6 -4.16 -21.68 -30.98
C LYS A 6 -3.98 -22.59 -29.78
N ARG A 7 -3.44 -23.79 -29.99
CA ARG A 7 -3.19 -24.72 -28.90
C ARG A 7 -2.12 -24.20 -27.94
N ILE A 8 -1.04 -23.65 -28.48
CA ILE A 8 0.01 -23.07 -27.67
C ILE A 8 -0.52 -21.87 -26.87
N PHE A 9 -1.32 -21.02 -27.50
CA PHE A 9 -1.91 -19.87 -26.86
C PHE A 9 -2.84 -20.27 -25.70
N MET A 10 -3.66 -21.29 -25.89
CA MET A 10 -4.54 -21.79 -24.84
C MET A 10 -3.76 -22.38 -23.67
N LEU A 11 -2.66 -23.08 -23.96
CA LEU A 11 -1.80 -23.61 -22.91
C LEU A 11 -1.17 -22.50 -22.09
N PHE A 12 -0.70 -21.43 -22.73
CA PHE A 12 -0.15 -20.27 -22.03
C PHE A 12 -1.19 -19.58 -21.16
N MET A 13 -2.40 -19.42 -21.67
CA MET A 13 -3.49 -18.80 -20.91
C MET A 13 -3.87 -19.62 -19.67
N ALA A 14 -3.95 -20.93 -19.83
CA ALA A 14 -4.25 -21.81 -18.71
C ALA A 14 -3.17 -21.76 -17.64
N LEU A 15 -1.91 -21.72 -18.05
CA LEU A 15 -0.79 -21.62 -17.13
C LEU A 15 -0.80 -20.29 -16.37
N PHE A 16 -1.10 -19.21 -17.06
CA PHE A 16 -1.16 -17.88 -16.47
C PHE A 16 -2.28 -17.78 -15.41
N VAL A 17 -3.45 -18.30 -15.72
CA VAL A 17 -4.57 -18.31 -14.78
C VAL A 17 -4.26 -19.16 -13.55
N ALA A 18 -3.61 -20.30 -13.73
CA ALA A 18 -3.21 -21.16 -12.62
C ALA A 18 -2.23 -20.45 -11.69
N THR A 19 -1.30 -19.66 -12.24
CA THR A 19 -0.35 -18.91 -11.46
C THR A 19 -1.05 -17.85 -10.60
N LEU A 20 -2.03 -17.16 -11.16
CA LEU A 20 -2.79 -16.14 -10.43
C LEU A 20 -3.59 -16.75 -9.27
N VAL A 21 -4.22 -17.89 -9.50
CA VAL A 21 -4.97 -18.60 -8.47
C VAL A 21 -4.04 -19.06 -7.36
N GLY A 22 -2.84 -19.53 -7.71
CA GLY A 22 -1.85 -19.94 -6.74
C GLY A 22 -1.42 -18.80 -5.84
N CYS A 23 -1.16 -17.61 -6.39
CA CYS A 23 -0.81 -16.44 -5.61
C CYS A 23 -1.94 -16.02 -4.68
N ALA A 24 -3.17 -16.01 -5.16
CA ALA A 24 -4.33 -15.66 -4.36
C ALA A 24 -4.53 -16.65 -3.21
N SER A 25 -4.35 -17.94 -3.46
CA SER A 25 -4.46 -18.97 -2.43
C SER A 25 -3.39 -18.80 -1.35
N THR A 26 -2.17 -18.48 -1.76
CA THR A 26 -1.08 -18.27 -0.82
C THR A 26 -1.37 -17.07 0.09
N GLN A 27 -1.88 -15.98 -0.45
CA GLN A 27 -2.22 -14.81 0.34
C GLN A 27 -3.35 -15.10 1.34
N GLN A 28 -4.34 -15.86 0.94
CA GLN A 28 -5.43 -16.23 1.83
C GLN A 28 -4.97 -17.16 2.93
N HIS A 29 -3.99 -17.98 2.63
CA HIS A 29 -3.51 -18.98 3.57
C HIS A 29 -2.70 -18.37 4.71
N GLU A 30 -2.08 -17.27 4.51
CA GLU A 30 -1.30 -16.60 5.55
C GLU A 30 -2.17 -15.94 6.61
N SER A 31 -3.42 -16.25 6.65
CA SER A 31 -4.35 -15.83 7.69
C SER A 31 -4.20 -14.37 8.03
N ALA A 32 -4.39 -13.61 7.06
CA ALA A 32 -4.32 -12.19 7.16
C ALA A 32 -5.28 -11.61 8.20
N SER A 33 -6.06 -12.43 8.87
CA SER A 33 -7.01 -11.97 9.86
C SER A 33 -6.36 -11.22 11.02
N GLN A 34 -5.06 -11.43 11.27
CA GLN A 34 -4.37 -10.80 12.39
C GLN A 34 -3.17 -9.96 11.99
N TYR A 35 -2.80 -9.99 10.72
CA TYR A 35 -1.58 -9.33 10.27
C TYR A 35 -1.77 -8.70 8.91
N ILE A 36 -1.63 -7.40 8.85
CA ILE A 36 -1.65 -6.67 7.60
C ILE A 36 -0.21 -6.35 7.22
N ASP A 37 0.17 -6.74 5.99
CA ASP A 37 1.52 -6.54 5.49
C ASP A 37 1.88 -5.06 5.49
N ASP A 38 3.11 -4.76 5.91
CA ASP A 38 3.63 -3.40 5.93
C ASP A 38 3.52 -2.71 4.57
N ALA A 39 3.73 -3.45 3.48
CA ALA A 39 3.60 -2.88 2.14
C ALA A 39 2.16 -2.44 1.84
N VAL A 40 1.18 -3.18 2.30
CA VAL A 40 -0.23 -2.83 2.16
C VAL A 40 -0.55 -1.59 2.99
N ILE A 41 -0.05 -1.53 4.22
CA ILE A 41 -0.24 -0.36 5.08
C ILE A 41 0.35 0.88 4.42
N THR A 42 1.58 0.79 3.92
CA THR A 42 2.22 1.90 3.23
C THR A 42 1.38 2.41 2.07
N THR A 43 0.86 1.51 1.25
CA THR A 43 0.03 1.88 0.11
C THR A 43 -1.25 2.57 0.55
N LYS A 44 -1.91 2.05 1.58
CA LYS A 44 -3.14 2.64 2.10
C LYS A 44 -2.91 4.02 2.72
N VAL A 45 -1.82 4.18 3.46
CA VAL A 45 -1.47 5.47 4.05
C VAL A 45 -1.18 6.50 2.96
N LYS A 46 -0.40 6.12 1.96
CA LYS A 46 -0.12 7.03 0.84
C LYS A 46 -1.39 7.45 0.12
N ALA A 47 -2.29 6.49 -0.14
CA ALA A 47 -3.55 6.80 -0.81
C ALA A 47 -4.40 7.76 0.03
N ALA A 48 -4.49 7.54 1.33
CA ALA A 48 -5.26 8.38 2.23
C ALA A 48 -4.71 9.80 2.29
N LEU A 49 -3.38 9.93 2.37
CA LEU A 49 -2.73 11.24 2.36
C LEU A 49 -2.94 11.96 1.04
N PHE A 50 -2.84 11.25 -0.07
CA PHE A 50 -2.99 11.82 -1.40
C PHE A 50 -4.43 12.29 -1.68
N ASN A 51 -5.40 11.65 -1.08
CA ASN A 51 -6.81 12.01 -1.25
C ASN A 51 -7.18 13.28 -0.46
N ASP A 52 -6.37 13.67 0.49
CA ASP A 52 -6.63 14.89 1.25
C ASP A 52 -6.21 16.11 0.42
N PRO A 53 -7.12 17.07 0.17
CA PRO A 53 -6.79 18.23 -0.67
C PRO A 53 -5.66 19.08 -0.12
N ASP A 54 -5.53 19.17 1.20
CA ASP A 54 -4.47 19.99 1.82
C ASP A 54 -3.11 19.33 1.72
N LEU A 55 -3.07 18.01 1.58
CA LEU A 55 -1.83 17.24 1.59
C LEU A 55 -1.42 16.72 0.22
N SER A 56 -2.28 16.85 -0.79
CA SER A 56 -2.04 16.25 -2.11
C SER A 56 -0.79 16.80 -2.80
N ALA A 57 -0.39 18.04 -2.48
CA ALA A 57 0.80 18.67 -3.03
C ALA A 57 2.02 18.56 -2.11
N ALA A 58 1.88 17.99 -0.92
CA ALA A 58 2.97 17.87 0.03
C ALA A 58 3.92 16.73 -0.35
N GLU A 59 5.18 16.90 0.01
CA GLU A 59 6.20 15.88 -0.23
C GLU A 59 6.32 14.99 1.01
N ILE A 60 5.48 13.96 1.09
CA ILE A 60 5.44 13.07 2.23
C ILE A 60 5.87 11.67 1.82
N ASN A 61 6.92 11.17 2.47
CA ASN A 61 7.36 9.79 2.32
C ASN A 61 6.77 8.95 3.45
N VAL A 62 6.37 7.74 3.11
CA VAL A 62 5.75 6.81 4.06
C VAL A 62 6.56 5.53 4.08
N GLU A 63 6.99 5.12 5.26
CA GLU A 63 7.64 3.83 5.48
C GLU A 63 6.94 3.12 6.62
N THR A 64 6.78 1.81 6.50
CA THR A 64 6.09 1.01 7.50
C THR A 64 6.95 -0.18 7.89
N TYR A 65 7.08 -0.38 9.20
CA TYR A 65 7.78 -1.53 9.77
C TYR A 65 6.97 -2.07 10.95
N GLN A 66 6.52 -3.29 10.82
CA GLN A 66 5.73 -3.99 11.84
C GLN A 66 4.54 -3.16 12.34
N GLY A 67 3.84 -2.51 11.44
CA GLY A 67 2.68 -1.68 11.76
C GLY A 67 3.01 -0.28 12.24
N GLU A 68 4.29 0.04 12.43
CA GLU A 68 4.71 1.40 12.75
C GLU A 68 4.97 2.18 11.48
N VAL A 69 4.25 3.26 11.29
CA VAL A 69 4.34 4.11 10.11
C VAL A 69 5.20 5.32 10.44
N GLN A 70 6.22 5.55 9.63
CA GLN A 70 7.05 6.75 9.73
C GLN A 70 6.72 7.68 8.57
N LEU A 71 6.35 8.91 8.90
CA LEU A 71 6.11 9.97 7.93
C LEU A 71 7.31 10.91 7.93
N SER A 72 7.87 11.17 6.75
CA SER A 72 8.99 12.07 6.59
C SER A 72 8.78 12.95 5.36
N GLY A 73 9.50 14.06 5.32
CA GLY A 73 9.39 14.99 4.21
C GLY A 73 9.02 16.38 4.68
N PHE A 74 8.39 17.14 3.79
CA PHE A 74 8.13 18.56 4.01
C PHE A 74 6.68 18.90 3.77
N VAL A 75 6.13 19.71 4.67
CA VAL A 75 4.79 20.27 4.58
C VAL A 75 4.86 21.78 4.71
N SER A 76 3.74 22.46 4.44
CA SER A 76 3.71 23.92 4.42
C SER A 76 3.35 24.56 5.75
N SER A 77 2.77 23.81 6.67
CA SER A 77 2.32 24.33 7.96
C SER A 77 2.29 23.26 9.04
N PRO A 78 2.35 23.67 10.33
CA PRO A 78 2.19 22.71 11.42
C PRO A 78 0.87 21.98 11.41
N ASN A 79 -0.20 22.61 10.94
CA ASN A 79 -1.51 21.97 10.84
C ASN A 79 -1.46 20.78 9.90
N GLN A 80 -0.68 20.84 8.83
CA GLN A 80 -0.54 19.73 7.90
C GLN A 80 0.17 18.54 8.54
N ILE A 81 1.09 18.79 9.47
CA ILE A 81 1.72 17.70 10.24
C ILE A 81 0.67 16.95 11.04
N SER A 82 -0.13 17.67 11.81
CA SER A 82 -1.18 17.06 12.62
C SER A 82 -2.18 16.30 11.78
N GLU A 83 -2.57 16.86 10.67
CA GLU A 83 -3.51 16.26 9.74
C GLU A 83 -2.95 14.96 9.15
N ALA A 84 -1.72 14.99 8.70
CA ALA A 84 -1.07 13.81 8.12
C ALA A 84 -0.95 12.68 9.15
N VAL A 85 -0.53 13.01 10.36
CA VAL A 85 -0.41 12.03 11.45
C VAL A 85 -1.76 11.41 11.77
N GLN A 86 -2.80 12.22 11.84
CA GLN A 86 -4.14 11.73 12.15
C GLN A 86 -4.69 10.84 11.05
N ILE A 87 -4.49 11.22 9.80
CA ILE A 87 -4.90 10.39 8.66
C ILE A 87 -4.20 9.03 8.70
N ALA A 88 -2.90 9.04 8.94
CA ALA A 88 -2.14 7.80 9.00
C ALA A 88 -2.62 6.89 10.16
N ARG A 89 -2.92 7.47 11.31
CA ARG A 89 -3.41 6.70 12.45
C ARG A 89 -4.72 6.00 12.18
N ASN A 90 -5.56 6.56 11.33
CA ASN A 90 -6.87 6.01 11.03
C ASN A 90 -6.85 4.91 9.99
N VAL A 91 -5.71 4.64 9.38
CA VAL A 91 -5.58 3.57 8.41
C VAL A 91 -5.54 2.22 9.12
N GLU A 92 -6.33 1.28 8.61
CA GLU A 92 -6.39 -0.07 9.18
C GLU A 92 -5.02 -0.74 9.16
N GLY A 93 -4.64 -1.33 10.26
CA GLY A 93 -3.37 -2.02 10.41
C GLY A 93 -2.26 -1.17 11.01
N VAL A 94 -2.43 0.14 11.07
CA VAL A 94 -1.44 1.03 11.67
C VAL A 94 -1.49 0.91 13.18
N ARG A 95 -0.37 0.56 13.77
CA ARG A 95 -0.24 0.43 15.22
C ARG A 95 0.30 1.69 15.85
N LYS A 96 1.18 2.38 15.16
CA LYS A 96 1.85 3.57 15.68
C LYS A 96 2.30 4.44 14.52
N VAL A 97 2.28 5.75 14.72
CA VAL A 97 2.77 6.71 13.73
C VAL A 97 3.91 7.51 14.34
N LYS A 98 5.04 7.51 13.65
CA LYS A 98 6.19 8.33 14.01
C LYS A 98 6.26 9.51 13.05
N ASN A 99 6.24 10.70 13.60
CA ASN A 99 6.32 11.93 12.80
C ASN A 99 7.76 12.38 12.63
N SER A 100 8.21 12.50 11.39
CA SER A 100 9.48 13.12 11.02
C SER A 100 9.26 14.17 9.92
N LEU A 101 8.07 14.75 9.87
CA LEU A 101 7.74 15.82 8.92
C LEU A 101 8.30 17.14 9.39
N LEU A 102 8.76 17.93 8.44
CA LEU A 102 9.29 19.29 8.68
C LEU A 102 8.45 20.30 7.92
N VAL A 103 8.30 21.47 8.53
CA VAL A 103 7.65 22.62 7.88
C VAL A 103 8.70 23.38 7.09
N LYS A 104 8.42 23.62 5.80
CA LYS A 104 9.32 24.40 4.96
C LYS A 104 8.94 25.87 4.90
#